data_240964f9d19090c5b6f75e9b0c7c2dfc
#
_entry.id   240964f9d19090c5b6f75e9b0c7c2dfc
#
_cell.length_a   1.000
_cell.length_b   1.000
_cell.length_c   1.000
_cell.angle_alpha   90.00
_cell.angle_beta   90.00
_cell.angle_gamma   90.00
#
_symmetry.space_group_name_H-M   'P 1'
#
loop_
_entity.id
_entity.type
_entity.pdbx_description
1 polymer ?
#
loop_
_entity_poly.entity_id
_entity_poly.type
_entity_poly.pdbx_seq_one_letter_code
_entity_poly.pdbx_strand_id
1 'polypeptide(L)'
;MILSQRLRNEKKISHGFFNKNGGSSNGIYRSLNCGLGSNDKKNKIKKNLRIVKNKFGRKTKNIFLVHQIHSNKFIFINKKFKSYKKKFKVDAIITNQKKLPIAVLTADCVPLLLYDKQKNIVAAIHAGWRGAFKGIVEKVIKFMTKKGCAKRNIIAAIGPCIKQDNYNVKEDFQKKFLKKDSKNKIFFKKKKKMIYFNLTNFVKYQLKSNKVTKIDIGAKNANVINAIPLSFIT
;
A
#
# COMPACT_ATOMS: atom_id res chain seq x y z
N MET A 1 2.77 14.90 -3.91
CA MET A 1 2.82 13.95 -2.75
C MET A 1 1.63 14.22 -1.86
N ILE A 2 0.88 13.18 -1.49
CA ILE A 2 -0.30 13.24 -0.61
C ILE A 2 0.10 12.69 0.75
N LEU A 3 -0.29 13.35 1.82
CA LEU A 3 -0.02 12.94 3.20
C LEU A 3 -1.32 12.52 3.90
N SER A 4 -1.23 11.52 4.75
CA SER A 4 -2.27 11.20 5.73
C SER A 4 -2.24 12.22 6.87
N GLN A 5 -3.38 12.77 7.24
CA GLN A 5 -3.45 13.74 8.33
C GLN A 5 -3.01 13.14 9.66
N ARG A 6 -3.42 11.89 9.95
CA ARG A 6 -3.05 11.21 11.19
C ARG A 6 -1.56 10.88 11.26
N LEU A 7 -0.97 10.37 10.17
CA LEU A 7 0.45 10.05 10.14
C LEU A 7 1.34 11.30 10.09
N ARG A 8 0.85 12.41 9.54
CA ARG A 8 1.57 13.70 9.50
C ARG A 8 1.86 14.24 10.90
N ASN A 9 1.01 13.95 11.86
CA ASN A 9 1.16 14.39 13.24
C ASN A 9 2.20 13.56 14.03
N GLU A 10 2.72 12.48 13.44
CA GLU A 10 3.68 11.60 14.08
C GLU A 10 5.11 12.02 13.74
N LYS A 11 5.81 12.67 14.68
CA LYS A 11 7.16 13.26 14.49
C LYS A 11 8.25 12.22 14.19
N LYS A 12 8.04 10.92 14.50
CA LYS A 12 9.05 9.87 14.38
C LYS A 12 9.07 9.17 13.03
N ILE A 13 8.13 9.48 12.15
CA ILE A 13 8.02 8.87 10.83
C ILE A 13 7.87 9.92 9.74
N SER A 14 8.28 9.57 8.55
CA SER A 14 7.94 10.28 7.31
C SER A 14 7.17 9.34 6.41
N HIS A 15 6.15 9.85 5.72
CA HIS A 15 5.32 9.04 4.83
C HIS A 15 4.82 9.86 3.64
N GLY A 16 4.32 9.20 2.62
CA GLY A 16 3.69 9.87 1.49
C GLY A 16 3.16 8.91 0.45
N PHE A 17 2.13 9.35 -0.24
CA PHE A 17 1.60 8.72 -1.44
C PHE A 17 1.98 9.60 -2.63
N PHE A 18 2.71 9.04 -3.57
CA PHE A 18 3.17 9.75 -4.76
C PHE A 18 2.25 9.41 -5.94
N ASN A 19 1.95 10.41 -6.74
CA ASN A 19 1.31 10.23 -8.05
C ASN A 19 2.39 10.10 -9.15
N LYS A 20 1.98 10.01 -10.39
CA LYS A 20 2.86 9.85 -11.55
C LYS A 20 3.71 11.08 -11.89
N ASN A 21 3.49 12.24 -11.28
CA ASN A 21 4.09 13.51 -11.69
C ASN A 21 5.45 13.75 -11.03
N GLY A 22 6.31 14.51 -11.72
CA GLY A 22 7.60 14.97 -11.18
C GLY A 22 8.75 14.00 -11.33
N GLY A 23 8.63 13.03 -12.25
CA GLY A 23 9.68 12.10 -12.58
C GLY A 23 10.40 12.39 -13.89
N SER A 24 11.25 11.45 -14.30
CA SER A 24 12.11 11.56 -15.49
C SER A 24 11.77 10.59 -16.63
N SER A 25 10.78 9.73 -16.44
CA SER A 25 10.34 8.77 -17.46
C SER A 25 9.47 9.43 -18.52
N ASN A 26 9.49 8.90 -19.74
CA ASN A 26 8.80 9.44 -20.91
C ASN A 26 7.76 8.44 -21.45
N GLY A 27 6.99 8.85 -22.47
CA GLY A 27 6.00 8.02 -23.14
C GLY A 27 4.94 7.47 -22.18
N ILE A 28 4.59 6.21 -22.31
CA ILE A 28 3.59 5.53 -21.46
C ILE A 28 3.97 5.49 -19.98
N TYR A 29 5.26 5.67 -19.65
CA TYR A 29 5.77 5.68 -18.27
C TYR A 29 5.87 7.07 -17.66
N ARG A 30 5.40 8.12 -18.36
CA ARG A 30 5.49 9.53 -17.92
C ARG A 30 4.72 9.73 -16.61
N SER A 31 5.40 10.21 -15.57
CA SER A 31 6.79 10.60 -15.47
C SER A 31 7.51 9.93 -14.30
N LEU A 32 6.88 9.70 -13.15
CA LEU A 32 7.48 9.16 -11.93
C LEU A 32 7.29 7.65 -11.81
N ASN A 33 7.67 6.91 -12.87
CA ASN A 33 7.66 5.46 -12.83
C ASN A 33 8.79 4.92 -11.93
N CYS A 34 8.43 4.24 -10.84
CA CYS A 34 9.35 3.58 -9.91
C CYS A 34 9.32 2.06 -10.01
N GLY A 35 8.64 1.50 -11.02
CA GLY A 35 8.43 0.07 -11.20
C GLY A 35 9.65 -0.64 -11.77
N LEU A 36 10.44 -1.28 -10.92
CA LEU A 36 11.62 -2.06 -11.33
C LEU A 36 11.32 -3.23 -12.29
N GLY A 37 10.07 -3.67 -12.36
CA GLY A 37 9.60 -4.73 -13.26
C GLY A 37 8.96 -4.22 -14.55
N SER A 38 8.92 -2.91 -14.80
CA SER A 38 8.44 -2.34 -16.05
C SER A 38 9.51 -2.38 -17.14
N ASN A 39 9.07 -2.24 -18.40
CA ASN A 39 9.97 -2.14 -19.56
C ASN A 39 10.56 -0.73 -19.77
N ASP A 40 10.41 0.16 -18.79
CA ASP A 40 11.01 1.50 -18.82
C ASP A 40 12.54 1.43 -18.67
N LYS A 41 13.23 2.48 -19.14
CA LYS A 41 14.70 2.58 -19.04
C LYS A 41 15.14 2.53 -17.57
N LYS A 42 15.98 1.57 -17.22
CA LYS A 42 16.46 1.33 -15.84
C LYS A 42 17.08 2.57 -15.18
N ASN A 43 17.78 3.41 -15.96
CA ASN A 43 18.35 4.68 -15.46
C ASN A 43 17.27 5.68 -15.07
N LYS A 44 16.16 5.77 -15.81
CA LYS A 44 15.01 6.61 -15.48
C LYS A 44 14.33 6.16 -14.18
N ILE A 45 14.10 4.85 -14.02
CA ILE A 45 13.55 4.27 -12.79
C ILE A 45 14.47 4.59 -11.59
N LYS A 46 15.79 4.39 -11.73
CA LYS A 46 16.75 4.73 -10.67
C LYS A 46 16.70 6.22 -10.31
N LYS A 47 16.60 7.12 -11.32
CA LYS A 47 16.46 8.56 -11.11
C LYS A 47 15.16 8.88 -10.37
N ASN A 48 14.04 8.27 -10.74
CA ASN A 48 12.75 8.44 -10.09
C ASN A 48 12.77 8.00 -8.63
N LEU A 49 13.34 6.83 -8.34
CA LEU A 49 13.52 6.35 -6.97
C LEU A 49 14.38 7.31 -6.13
N ARG A 50 15.42 7.92 -6.73
CA ARG A 50 16.23 8.95 -6.07
C ARG A 50 15.45 10.23 -5.80
N ILE A 51 14.59 10.65 -6.75
CA ILE A 51 13.70 11.80 -6.57
C ILE A 51 12.78 11.58 -5.37
N VAL A 52 12.12 10.42 -5.30
CA VAL A 52 11.26 10.05 -4.17
C VAL A 52 12.04 10.01 -2.86
N LYS A 53 13.18 9.32 -2.84
CA LYS A 53 14.04 9.23 -1.66
C LYS A 53 14.42 10.60 -1.10
N ASN A 54 14.79 11.54 -1.97
CA ASN A 54 15.25 12.87 -1.56
C ASN A 54 14.16 13.72 -0.89
N LYS A 55 12.86 13.41 -1.14
CA LYS A 55 11.73 14.04 -0.43
C LYS A 55 11.70 13.72 1.07
N PHE A 56 12.40 12.68 1.50
CA PHE A 56 12.52 12.24 2.90
C PHE A 56 13.89 12.53 3.52
N GLY A 57 14.71 13.32 2.84
CA GLY A 57 16.02 13.74 3.30
C GLY A 57 17.19 13.00 2.66
N ARG A 58 18.29 13.72 2.43
CA ARG A 58 19.46 13.19 1.72
C ARG A 58 20.15 12.02 2.44
N LYS A 59 20.10 11.99 3.78
CA LYS A 59 20.70 10.93 4.62
C LYS A 59 19.87 9.64 4.70
N THR A 60 18.70 9.58 4.02
CA THR A 60 17.83 8.42 3.99
C THR A 60 18.46 7.27 3.21
N LYS A 61 18.37 6.03 3.71
CA LYS A 61 18.80 4.82 2.99
C LYS A 61 18.04 4.63 1.68
N ASN A 62 18.50 3.73 0.83
CA ASN A 62 17.75 3.40 -0.38
C ASN A 62 16.40 2.77 -0.03
N ILE A 63 15.40 3.07 -0.85
CA ILE A 63 14.05 2.54 -0.66
C ILE A 63 14.06 1.04 -0.83
N PHE A 64 13.54 0.32 0.16
CA PHE A 64 13.36 -1.12 0.06
C PHE A 64 12.04 -1.43 -0.65
N LEU A 65 12.16 -2.11 -1.77
CA LEU A 65 11.05 -2.56 -2.61
C LEU A 65 11.04 -4.08 -2.70
N VAL A 66 9.87 -4.64 -2.98
CA VAL A 66 9.66 -6.07 -3.19
C VAL A 66 9.07 -6.34 -4.58
N HIS A 67 9.13 -7.56 -5.03
CA HIS A 67 8.41 -8.01 -6.22
C HIS A 67 6.99 -8.41 -5.82
N GLN A 68 6.02 -7.54 -6.08
CA GLN A 68 4.62 -7.73 -5.74
C GLN A 68 3.96 -8.72 -6.70
N ILE A 69 3.24 -9.69 -6.15
CA ILE A 69 2.62 -10.80 -6.89
C ILE A 69 1.13 -10.99 -6.56
N HIS A 70 0.51 -9.99 -5.97
CA HIS A 70 -0.91 -10.00 -5.52
C HIS A 70 -1.21 -11.14 -4.52
N SER A 71 -0.26 -11.43 -3.66
CA SER A 71 -0.35 -12.45 -2.61
C SER A 71 -0.79 -11.88 -1.26
N ASN A 72 -0.86 -12.74 -0.25
CA ASN A 72 -1.00 -12.34 1.15
C ASN A 72 0.30 -12.58 1.94
N LYS A 73 1.44 -12.62 1.25
CA LYS A 73 2.76 -12.78 1.84
C LYS A 73 3.35 -11.43 2.22
N PHE A 74 4.12 -11.42 3.30
CA PHE A 74 4.87 -10.25 3.74
C PHE A 74 6.28 -10.62 4.17
N ILE A 75 7.14 -9.62 4.31
CA ILE A 75 8.48 -9.75 4.88
C ILE A 75 8.66 -8.81 6.06
N PHE A 76 9.35 -9.27 7.11
CA PHE A 76 9.76 -8.44 8.23
C PHE A 76 11.26 -8.17 8.18
N ILE A 77 11.63 -6.90 8.19
CA ILE A 77 13.01 -6.44 8.12
C ILE A 77 13.38 -5.84 9.47
N ASN A 78 14.27 -6.51 10.18
CA ASN A 78 14.82 -6.06 11.45
C ASN A 78 16.34 -5.87 11.36
N LYS A 79 16.99 -5.47 12.45
CA LYS A 79 18.45 -5.26 12.50
C LYS A 79 19.28 -6.48 12.07
N LYS A 80 18.75 -7.70 12.26
CA LYS A 80 19.40 -8.97 11.86
C LYS A 80 19.21 -9.33 10.39
N PHE A 81 18.44 -8.55 9.64
CA PHE A 81 18.17 -8.83 8.23
C PHE A 81 19.39 -8.55 7.36
N LYS A 82 19.89 -9.58 6.66
CA LYS A 82 21.13 -9.50 5.85
C LYS A 82 20.89 -9.56 4.32
N SER A 83 19.69 -9.88 3.87
CA SER A 83 19.42 -10.25 2.45
C SER A 83 18.87 -9.10 1.61
N TYR A 84 19.43 -7.89 1.68
CA TYR A 84 18.95 -6.71 0.94
C TYR A 84 19.04 -6.84 -0.59
N LYS A 85 19.91 -7.70 -1.10
CA LYS A 85 20.08 -7.93 -2.56
C LYS A 85 19.04 -8.91 -3.13
N LYS A 86 18.37 -9.72 -2.29
CA LYS A 86 17.39 -10.71 -2.73
C LYS A 86 16.07 -10.04 -3.11
N LYS A 87 15.48 -10.45 -4.23
CA LYS A 87 14.13 -10.04 -4.63
C LYS A 87 13.10 -10.93 -3.94
N PHE A 88 12.31 -10.37 -3.04
CA PHE A 88 11.25 -11.10 -2.33
C PHE A 88 9.92 -10.99 -3.08
N LYS A 89 9.28 -12.13 -3.34
CA LYS A 89 7.94 -12.22 -3.96
C LYS A 89 6.86 -12.12 -2.87
N VAL A 90 6.55 -10.90 -2.46
CA VAL A 90 5.60 -10.58 -1.37
C VAL A 90 4.86 -9.27 -1.66
N ASP A 91 3.80 -8.98 -0.94
CA ASP A 91 2.95 -7.81 -1.15
C ASP A 91 2.87 -6.88 0.07
N ALA A 92 3.61 -7.20 1.13
CA ALA A 92 3.79 -6.27 2.23
C ALA A 92 5.20 -6.34 2.81
N ILE A 93 5.64 -5.20 3.34
CA ILE A 93 6.92 -5.03 4.03
C ILE A 93 6.62 -4.45 5.39
N ILE A 94 7.22 -5.03 6.43
CA ILE A 94 7.14 -4.56 7.80
C ILE A 94 8.55 -4.31 8.30
N THR A 95 8.78 -3.23 9.04
CA THR A 95 10.09 -2.96 9.63
C THR A 95 10.00 -2.21 10.96
N ASN A 96 11.00 -2.43 11.81
CA ASN A 96 11.28 -1.62 12.99
C ASN A 96 12.66 -0.94 12.88
N GLN A 97 13.27 -0.96 11.71
CA GLN A 97 14.53 -0.27 11.48
C GLN A 97 14.31 1.22 11.23
N LYS A 98 15.01 2.05 11.98
CA LYS A 98 15.05 3.50 11.75
C LYS A 98 15.76 3.82 10.43
N LYS A 99 15.33 4.87 9.75
CA LYS A 99 15.92 5.39 8.50
C LYS A 99 15.94 4.37 7.35
N LEU A 100 15.14 3.28 7.42
CA LEU A 100 14.92 2.34 6.34
C LEU A 100 13.56 2.62 5.70
N PRO A 101 13.54 3.29 4.56
CA PRO A 101 12.29 3.53 3.85
C PRO A 101 11.80 2.26 3.18
N ILE A 102 10.56 1.91 3.42
CA ILE A 102 9.87 0.79 2.77
C ILE A 102 8.75 1.31 1.89
N ALA A 103 8.52 0.68 0.75
CA ALA A 103 7.48 1.15 -0.17
C ALA A 103 6.83 0.01 -0.95
N VAL A 104 5.59 0.25 -1.37
CA VAL A 104 4.86 -0.56 -2.33
C VAL A 104 4.41 0.28 -3.52
N LEU A 105 4.31 -0.34 -4.66
CA LEU A 105 3.86 0.25 -5.92
C LEU A 105 2.42 -0.14 -6.16
N THR A 106 1.57 0.81 -6.52
CA THR A 106 0.18 0.54 -6.88
C THR A 106 -0.21 1.37 -8.10
N ALA A 107 -1.09 0.86 -8.94
CA ALA A 107 -1.81 1.65 -9.93
C ALA A 107 -3.25 1.81 -9.44
N ASP A 108 -4.01 0.72 -9.41
CA ASP A 108 -5.42 0.69 -9.00
C ASP A 108 -5.63 0.06 -7.62
N CYS A 109 -4.69 -0.80 -7.21
CA CYS A 109 -4.74 -1.48 -5.92
C CYS A 109 -4.60 -0.51 -4.75
N VAL A 110 -5.15 -0.88 -3.59
CA VAL A 110 -5.07 -0.07 -2.37
C VAL A 110 -3.65 -0.10 -1.79
N PRO A 111 -2.95 1.04 -1.72
CA PRO A 111 -1.77 1.17 -0.87
C PRO A 111 -2.21 1.45 0.56
N LEU A 112 -1.70 0.66 1.51
CA LEU A 112 -2.01 0.81 2.91
C LEU A 112 -0.72 0.95 3.72
N LEU A 113 -0.62 2.02 4.50
CA LEU A 113 0.47 2.25 5.43
C LEU A 113 -0.04 2.04 6.86
N LEU A 114 0.72 1.31 7.67
CA LEU A 114 0.44 1.11 9.09
C LEU A 114 1.62 1.60 9.93
N TYR A 115 1.31 2.18 11.08
CA TYR A 115 2.30 2.63 12.06
C TYR A 115 1.83 2.38 13.49
N ASP A 116 2.70 1.82 14.33
CA ASP A 116 2.54 1.77 15.77
C ASP A 116 3.61 2.61 16.46
N LYS A 117 3.19 3.67 17.15
CA LYS A 117 4.06 4.66 17.80
C LYS A 117 4.84 4.08 18.97
N GLN A 118 4.27 3.15 19.72
CA GLN A 118 4.91 2.60 20.92
C GLN A 118 6.04 1.64 20.54
N LYS A 119 5.80 0.79 19.56
CA LYS A 119 6.78 -0.20 19.10
C LYS A 119 7.67 0.31 17.96
N ASN A 120 7.37 1.50 17.43
CA ASN A 120 8.05 2.07 16.26
C ASN A 120 8.12 1.07 15.09
N ILE A 121 7.01 0.37 14.84
CA ILE A 121 6.87 -0.57 13.72
C ILE A 121 6.04 0.08 12.65
N VAL A 122 6.54 0.03 11.42
CA VAL A 122 5.84 0.50 10.22
C VAL A 122 5.60 -0.65 9.26
N ALA A 123 4.53 -0.55 8.47
CA ALA A 123 4.25 -1.47 7.38
C ALA A 123 3.76 -0.72 6.13
N ALA A 124 4.20 -1.19 4.96
CA ALA A 124 3.67 -0.80 3.66
C ALA A 124 3.06 -2.04 2.99
N ILE A 125 1.79 -1.95 2.60
CA ILE A 125 1.00 -3.08 2.12
C ILE A 125 0.41 -2.73 0.74
N HIS A 126 0.63 -3.59 -0.23
CA HIS A 126 -0.07 -3.61 -1.50
C HIS A 126 -1.32 -4.50 -1.36
N ALA A 127 -2.48 -3.89 -1.16
CA ALA A 127 -3.74 -4.60 -1.00
C ALA A 127 -4.54 -4.56 -2.32
N GLY A 128 -4.09 -5.29 -3.32
CA GLY A 128 -4.91 -5.65 -4.47
C GLY A 128 -6.04 -6.61 -4.05
N TRP A 129 -7.10 -6.75 -4.87
CA TRP A 129 -8.25 -7.56 -4.52
C TRP A 129 -7.88 -9.01 -4.12
N ARG A 130 -6.92 -9.63 -4.82
CA ARG A 130 -6.45 -11.02 -4.50
C ARG A 130 -5.79 -11.09 -3.14
N GLY A 131 -4.88 -10.14 -2.84
CA GLY A 131 -4.20 -10.07 -1.56
C GLY A 131 -5.16 -9.75 -0.41
N ALA A 132 -6.04 -8.77 -0.60
CA ALA A 132 -7.08 -8.41 0.36
C ALA A 132 -8.04 -9.59 0.61
N PHE A 133 -8.53 -10.24 -0.45
CA PHE A 133 -9.38 -11.44 -0.34
C PHE A 133 -8.69 -12.57 0.42
N LYS A 134 -7.38 -12.77 0.24
CA LYS A 134 -6.57 -13.76 0.94
C LYS A 134 -6.14 -13.32 2.35
N GLY A 135 -6.55 -12.12 2.82
CA GLY A 135 -6.33 -11.64 4.18
C GLY A 135 -4.95 -11.04 4.46
N ILE A 136 -4.33 -10.35 3.48
CA ILE A 136 -3.02 -9.71 3.70
C ILE A 136 -3.07 -8.69 4.84
N VAL A 137 -4.14 -7.91 4.95
CA VAL A 137 -4.32 -6.89 5.99
C VAL A 137 -4.32 -7.54 7.37
N GLU A 138 -5.14 -8.58 7.54
CA GLU A 138 -5.23 -9.34 8.79
C GLU A 138 -3.88 -9.96 9.18
N LYS A 139 -3.18 -10.60 8.21
CA LYS A 139 -1.88 -11.24 8.46
C LYS A 139 -0.84 -10.24 8.95
N VAL A 140 -0.79 -9.05 8.34
CA VAL A 140 0.15 -8.01 8.76
C VAL A 140 -0.20 -7.49 10.16
N ILE A 141 -1.49 -7.21 10.45
CA ILE A 141 -1.92 -6.77 11.78
C ILE A 141 -1.61 -7.84 12.84
N LYS A 142 -1.93 -9.11 12.58
CA LYS A 142 -1.59 -10.21 13.48
C LYS A 142 -0.10 -10.27 13.77
N PHE A 143 0.74 -10.11 12.74
CA PHE A 143 2.18 -10.09 12.93
C PHE A 143 2.65 -8.90 13.76
N MET A 144 2.15 -7.68 13.48
CA MET A 144 2.45 -6.49 14.28
C MET A 144 2.05 -6.69 15.74
N THR A 145 0.88 -7.31 15.99
CA THR A 145 0.42 -7.63 17.35
C THR A 145 1.35 -8.63 18.04
N LYS A 146 1.82 -9.68 17.33
CA LYS A 146 2.83 -10.62 17.85
C LYS A 146 4.16 -9.92 18.20
N LYS A 147 4.44 -8.77 17.58
CA LYS A 147 5.59 -7.92 17.91
C LYS A 147 5.29 -6.88 19.01
N GLY A 148 4.16 -7.02 19.69
CA GLY A 148 3.76 -6.19 20.83
C GLY A 148 3.01 -4.91 20.48
N CYS A 149 2.59 -4.71 19.21
CA CYS A 149 1.72 -3.60 18.85
C CYS A 149 0.31 -3.81 19.40
N ALA A 150 -0.25 -2.81 20.07
CA ALA A 150 -1.66 -2.83 20.46
C ALA A 150 -2.51 -2.37 19.27
N LYS A 151 -3.52 -3.14 18.88
CA LYS A 151 -4.37 -2.84 17.71
C LYS A 151 -4.96 -1.43 17.74
N ARG A 152 -5.39 -0.95 18.92
CA ARG A 152 -5.91 0.42 19.16
C ARG A 152 -4.88 1.54 18.91
N ASN A 153 -3.58 1.20 18.97
CA ASN A 153 -2.50 2.17 18.76
C ASN A 153 -2.05 2.24 17.30
N ILE A 154 -2.40 1.24 16.50
CA ILE A 154 -2.04 1.21 15.08
C ILE A 154 -2.81 2.31 14.35
N ILE A 155 -2.08 3.20 13.69
CA ILE A 155 -2.60 4.18 12.74
C ILE A 155 -2.51 3.57 11.35
N ALA A 156 -3.62 3.58 10.62
CA ALA A 156 -3.73 3.09 9.25
C ALA A 156 -4.03 4.24 8.31
N ALA A 157 -3.26 4.35 7.23
CA ALA A 157 -3.51 5.30 6.14
C ALA A 157 -3.73 4.55 4.84
N ILE A 158 -4.94 4.68 4.28
CA ILE A 158 -5.32 4.17 2.96
C ILE A 158 -5.01 5.26 1.95
N GLY A 159 -4.14 4.97 0.99
CA GLY A 159 -3.79 5.92 -0.06
C GLY A 159 -4.73 5.88 -1.27
N PRO A 160 -4.48 6.73 -2.27
CA PRO A 160 -5.27 6.77 -3.50
C PRO A 160 -5.26 5.42 -4.23
N CYS A 161 -6.43 5.01 -4.70
CA CYS A 161 -6.63 3.76 -5.44
C CYS A 161 -7.87 3.88 -6.33
N ILE A 162 -8.20 2.83 -7.08
CA ILE A 162 -9.38 2.79 -7.94
C ILE A 162 -10.66 3.05 -7.14
N LYS A 163 -11.51 3.96 -7.64
CA LYS A 163 -12.83 4.23 -7.06
C LYS A 163 -13.83 3.15 -7.45
N GLN A 164 -14.86 2.93 -6.64
CA GLN A 164 -15.89 1.95 -6.89
C GLN A 164 -16.51 2.10 -8.27
N ASP A 165 -16.87 3.32 -8.69
CA ASP A 165 -17.54 3.56 -9.97
C ASP A 165 -16.67 3.26 -11.20
N ASN A 166 -15.36 3.06 -11.02
CA ASN A 166 -14.41 2.69 -12.07
C ASN A 166 -13.97 1.22 -11.96
N TYR A 167 -14.40 0.49 -10.91
CA TYR A 167 -13.98 -0.88 -10.69
C TYR A 167 -15.09 -1.89 -11.06
N ASN A 168 -15.33 -2.00 -12.36
CA ASN A 168 -16.24 -3.00 -12.90
C ASN A 168 -15.68 -4.42 -12.71
N VAL A 169 -16.51 -5.37 -12.30
CA VAL A 169 -16.16 -6.77 -12.06
C VAL A 169 -17.21 -7.70 -12.64
N LYS A 170 -16.80 -8.93 -12.99
CA LYS A 170 -17.71 -9.97 -13.48
C LYS A 170 -18.49 -10.62 -12.33
N GLU A 171 -19.58 -11.31 -12.65
CA GLU A 171 -20.41 -12.04 -11.67
C GLU A 171 -19.63 -13.09 -10.89
N ASP A 172 -18.72 -13.82 -11.54
CA ASP A 172 -17.90 -14.83 -10.87
C ASP A 172 -17.03 -14.24 -9.76
N PHE A 173 -16.54 -13.00 -9.98
CA PHE A 173 -15.83 -12.28 -8.96
C PHE A 173 -16.72 -12.02 -7.74
N GLN A 174 -17.96 -11.53 -7.96
CA GLN A 174 -18.92 -11.30 -6.88
C GLN A 174 -19.28 -12.60 -6.19
N LYS A 175 -19.66 -13.65 -6.92
CA LYS A 175 -19.99 -14.98 -6.37
C LYS A 175 -18.87 -15.50 -5.46
N LYS A 176 -17.61 -15.36 -5.87
CA LYS A 176 -16.44 -15.75 -5.06
C LYS A 176 -16.39 -15.03 -3.71
N PHE A 177 -16.66 -13.73 -3.68
CA PHE A 177 -16.66 -12.96 -2.43
C PHE A 177 -17.85 -13.33 -1.54
N LEU A 178 -19.03 -13.53 -2.12
CA LEU A 178 -20.24 -13.92 -1.39
C LEU A 178 -20.15 -15.35 -0.82
N LYS A 179 -19.54 -16.28 -1.58
CA LYS A 179 -19.28 -17.65 -1.08
C LYS A 179 -18.36 -17.65 0.13
N LYS A 180 -17.40 -16.70 0.20
CA LYS A 180 -16.50 -16.58 1.36
C LYS A 180 -17.23 -16.02 2.59
N ASP A 181 -18.06 -15.00 2.41
CA ASP A 181 -18.87 -14.37 3.44
C ASP A 181 -19.99 -13.58 2.76
N SER A 182 -21.26 -13.90 3.03
CA SER A 182 -22.42 -13.21 2.45
C SER A 182 -22.46 -11.72 2.79
N LYS A 183 -21.88 -11.30 3.93
CA LYS A 183 -21.74 -9.89 4.35
C LYS A 183 -20.94 -9.06 3.34
N ASN A 184 -20.13 -9.69 2.49
CA ASN A 184 -19.37 -8.99 1.46
C ASN A 184 -20.27 -8.31 0.40
N LYS A 185 -21.59 -8.61 0.36
CA LYS A 185 -22.58 -7.96 -0.52
C LYS A 185 -22.51 -6.43 -0.43
N ILE A 186 -22.23 -5.87 0.73
CA ILE A 186 -22.15 -4.42 0.97
C ILE A 186 -21.04 -3.71 0.17
N PHE A 187 -20.04 -4.44 -0.33
CA PHE A 187 -18.95 -3.88 -1.13
C PHE A 187 -19.25 -3.87 -2.62
N PHE A 188 -20.39 -4.35 -3.04
CA PHE A 188 -20.82 -4.39 -4.44
C PHE A 188 -21.98 -3.46 -4.69
N LYS A 189 -21.93 -2.75 -5.82
CA LYS A 189 -23.01 -1.91 -6.33
C LYS A 189 -23.38 -2.38 -7.74
N LYS A 190 -24.65 -2.65 -7.98
CA LYS A 190 -25.16 -2.96 -9.32
C LYS A 190 -25.67 -1.67 -9.96
N LYS A 191 -25.22 -1.35 -11.18
CA LYS A 191 -25.69 -0.19 -11.94
C LYS A 191 -25.90 -0.65 -13.38
N LYS A 192 -27.15 -0.58 -13.86
CA LYS A 192 -27.57 -1.22 -15.11
C LYS A 192 -27.20 -2.72 -15.07
N LYS A 193 -26.53 -3.25 -16.10
CA LYS A 193 -26.07 -4.65 -16.16
C LYS A 193 -24.67 -4.89 -15.58
N MET A 194 -24.04 -3.86 -14.99
CA MET A 194 -22.65 -3.93 -14.52
C MET A 194 -22.57 -3.98 -12.99
N ILE A 195 -21.56 -4.69 -12.49
CA ILE A 195 -21.27 -4.85 -11.06
C ILE A 195 -19.98 -4.10 -10.75
N TYR A 196 -20.00 -3.28 -9.72
CA TYR A 196 -18.88 -2.47 -9.28
C TYR A 196 -18.44 -2.86 -7.87
N PHE A 197 -17.15 -3.00 -7.66
CA PHE A 197 -16.57 -3.43 -6.39
C PHE A 197 -15.88 -2.28 -5.66
N ASN A 198 -16.14 -2.12 -4.37
CA ASN A 198 -15.49 -1.12 -3.50
C ASN A 198 -14.32 -1.72 -2.73
N LEU A 199 -13.15 -1.76 -3.36
CA LEU A 199 -11.94 -2.30 -2.74
C LEU A 199 -11.49 -1.49 -1.53
N THR A 200 -11.64 -0.16 -1.56
CA THR A 200 -11.30 0.72 -0.44
C THR A 200 -12.12 0.38 0.81
N ASN A 201 -13.44 0.27 0.67
CA ASN A 201 -14.31 -0.07 1.79
C ASN A 201 -14.09 -1.50 2.26
N PHE A 202 -13.77 -2.43 1.39
CA PHE A 202 -13.40 -3.79 1.77
C PHE A 202 -12.12 -3.81 2.64
N VAL A 203 -11.07 -3.09 2.25
CA VAL A 203 -9.84 -2.96 3.07
C VAL A 203 -10.12 -2.23 4.38
N LYS A 204 -10.92 -1.15 4.35
CA LYS A 204 -11.34 -0.43 5.57
C LYS A 204 -12.13 -1.33 6.53
N TYR A 205 -13.02 -2.15 6.01
CA TYR A 205 -13.76 -3.14 6.80
C TYR A 205 -12.79 -4.14 7.47
N GLN A 206 -11.81 -4.68 6.73
CA GLN A 206 -10.80 -5.57 7.30
C GLN A 206 -10.00 -4.93 8.44
N LEU A 207 -9.63 -3.65 8.31
CA LEU A 207 -8.97 -2.90 9.38
C LEU A 207 -9.86 -2.83 10.64
N LYS A 208 -11.13 -2.44 10.47
CA LYS A 208 -12.09 -2.33 11.57
C LYS A 208 -12.37 -3.67 12.24
N SER A 209 -12.58 -4.74 11.46
CA SER A 209 -12.78 -6.11 11.97
C SER A 209 -11.57 -6.61 12.77
N ASN A 210 -10.37 -6.11 12.47
CA ASN A 210 -9.16 -6.35 13.24
C ASN A 210 -8.95 -5.35 14.38
N LYS A 211 -9.97 -4.56 14.76
CA LYS A 211 -9.94 -3.58 15.86
C LYS A 211 -8.93 -2.43 15.65
N VAL A 212 -8.57 -2.14 14.40
CA VAL A 212 -7.82 -0.92 14.04
C VAL A 212 -8.84 0.17 13.73
N THR A 213 -8.90 1.20 14.58
CA THR A 213 -9.92 2.27 14.51
C THR A 213 -9.37 3.60 14.03
N LYS A 214 -8.07 3.84 14.20
CA LYS A 214 -7.39 5.07 13.75
C LYS A 214 -7.09 4.98 12.26
N ILE A 215 -8.12 5.10 11.42
CA ILE A 215 -8.03 4.97 9.97
C ILE A 215 -8.15 6.35 9.33
N ASP A 216 -7.24 6.66 8.43
CA ASP A 216 -7.26 7.81 7.55
C ASP A 216 -7.37 7.36 6.10
N ILE A 217 -8.18 8.04 5.31
CA ILE A 217 -8.31 7.78 3.88
C ILE A 217 -7.77 9.01 3.16
N GLY A 218 -6.58 8.87 2.61
CA GLY A 218 -5.90 9.94 1.87
C GLY A 218 -6.66 10.30 0.61
N ALA A 219 -6.90 11.62 0.46
CA ALA A 219 -7.48 12.29 -0.71
C ALA A 219 -8.70 11.60 -1.33
N LYS A 220 -9.90 11.98 -0.87
CA LYS A 220 -11.19 11.62 -1.51
C LYS A 220 -11.26 11.96 -3.02
N ASN A 221 -10.36 12.81 -3.53
CA ASN A 221 -10.43 13.43 -4.85
C ASN A 221 -9.23 13.16 -5.79
N ALA A 222 -8.32 12.25 -5.47
CA ALA A 222 -7.29 11.89 -6.43
C ALA A 222 -7.90 11.02 -7.53
N ASN A 223 -8.08 11.58 -8.71
CA ASN A 223 -8.29 10.80 -9.93
C ASN A 223 -7.00 10.02 -10.20
N VAL A 224 -6.94 8.78 -9.72
CA VAL A 224 -5.84 7.87 -10.00
C VAL A 224 -6.17 7.20 -11.32
N ILE A 225 -5.83 7.88 -12.41
CA ILE A 225 -5.82 7.28 -13.73
C ILE A 225 -4.34 7.15 -14.10
N ASN A 226 -3.88 5.93 -14.34
CA ASN A 226 -2.56 5.58 -14.90
C ASN A 226 -1.34 6.08 -14.11
N ALA A 227 -1.28 5.86 -12.81
CA ALA A 227 -0.05 6.09 -12.08
C ALA A 227 0.41 4.81 -11.37
N ILE A 228 1.71 4.60 -11.29
CA ILE A 228 2.28 3.68 -10.33
C ILE A 228 2.69 4.53 -9.11
N PRO A 229 1.77 4.85 -8.18
CA PRO A 229 2.11 5.63 -7.01
C PRO A 229 2.93 4.78 -6.06
N LEU A 230 3.97 5.38 -5.55
CA LEU A 230 4.81 4.82 -4.51
C LEU A 230 4.21 5.23 -3.16
N SER A 231 3.85 4.27 -2.34
CA SER A 231 3.42 4.49 -0.97
C SER A 231 4.55 4.16 -0.03
N PHE A 232 4.93 5.12 0.78
CA PHE A 232 6.19 5.15 1.48
C PHE A 232 6.00 5.46 2.96
N ILE A 233 6.78 4.80 3.81
CA ILE A 233 6.90 5.10 5.24
C ILE A 233 8.30 4.73 5.75
N THR A 234 8.87 5.58 6.59
CA THR A 234 10.19 5.36 7.21
C THR A 234 10.13 5.50 8.71
#